data_1d572b8d2486b384fef87e2c89e3948b
#
_entry.id   1d572b8d2486b384fef87e2c89e3948b
#
_cell.length_a   1.000
_cell.length_b   1.000
_cell.length_c   1.000
_cell.angle_alpha   90.00
_cell.angle_beta   90.00
_cell.angle_gamma   90.00
#
_symmetry.space_group_name_H-M   'P 1'
#
loop_
_entity.id
_entity.type
_entity.pdbx_description
1 polymer ?
#
loop_
_entity_poly.entity_id
_entity_poly.type
_entity_poly.pdbx_seq_one_letter_code
_entity_poly.pdbx_strand_id
1 'polypeptide(L)'
;FVADADGKNARQITRNGAANFGPYFFPDAKRIIYASNVADPGGRNFDLWMIGDDGTGAEQLTFNDTFDGFPMFSPDGKSLVFASNRNGKAKGETNLFIADWVE
;
A
#
# COMPACT_ATOMS: atom_id res chain seq x y z
N PHE A 1 -0.02 5.38 11.15
CA PHE A 1 -0.95 5.89 12.16
C PHE A 1 -2.26 6.30 11.51
N VAL A 2 -3.36 6.09 12.22
CA VAL A 2 -4.69 6.61 11.88
C VAL A 2 -5.08 7.61 12.96
N ALA A 3 -5.65 8.73 12.55
CA ALA A 3 -6.14 9.76 13.47
C ALA A 3 -7.48 10.30 12.95
N ASP A 4 -8.21 10.94 13.84
CA ASP A 4 -9.39 11.71 13.44
C ASP A 4 -8.96 12.90 12.57
N ALA A 5 -9.90 13.43 11.79
CA ALA A 5 -9.59 14.52 10.87
C ALA A 5 -9.07 15.79 11.56
N ASP A 6 -9.36 15.95 12.85
CA ASP A 6 -8.84 17.07 13.66
C ASP A 6 -7.45 16.79 14.27
N GLY A 7 -6.87 15.61 13.97
CA GLY A 7 -5.56 15.20 14.47
C GLY A 7 -5.58 14.50 15.81
N LYS A 8 -6.76 14.34 16.43
CA LYS A 8 -6.87 13.66 17.71
C LYS A 8 -7.00 12.15 17.54
N ASN A 9 -6.82 11.43 18.66
CA ASN A 9 -6.98 9.98 18.74
C ASN A 9 -6.08 9.22 17.75
N ALA A 10 -4.84 9.70 17.56
CA ALA A 10 -3.88 9.02 16.69
C ALA A 10 -3.52 7.66 17.29
N ARG A 11 -3.55 6.62 16.45
CA ARG A 11 -3.18 5.27 16.85
C ARG A 11 -2.31 4.61 15.80
N GLN A 12 -1.34 3.86 16.25
CA GLN A 12 -0.45 3.11 15.37
C GLN A 12 -1.14 1.83 14.92
N ILE A 13 -1.10 1.54 13.62
CA ILE A 13 -1.77 0.34 13.08
C ILE A 13 -0.80 -0.69 12.52
N THR A 14 0.47 -0.35 12.27
CA THR A 14 1.48 -1.33 11.85
C THR A 14 2.57 -1.45 12.92
N ARG A 15 2.96 -2.69 13.22
CA ARG A 15 4.04 -3.00 14.16
C ARG A 15 4.81 -4.22 13.68
N ASN A 16 5.23 -4.20 12.42
CA ASN A 16 5.84 -5.36 11.78
C ASN A 16 7.37 -5.27 11.69
N GLY A 17 7.97 -4.21 12.25
CA GLY A 17 9.43 -4.04 12.21
C GLY A 17 9.97 -3.68 10.82
N ALA A 18 9.11 -3.35 9.88
CA ALA A 18 9.49 -3.06 8.50
C ALA A 18 9.20 -1.60 8.15
N ALA A 19 9.55 -1.19 6.95
CA ALA A 19 9.18 0.13 6.43
C ALA A 19 7.80 0.04 5.79
N ASN A 20 6.91 0.95 6.17
CA ASN A 20 5.56 1.04 5.67
C ASN A 20 5.29 2.49 5.27
N PHE A 21 4.79 2.73 4.05
CA PHE A 21 4.55 4.09 3.58
C PHE A 21 3.48 4.14 2.49
N GLY A 22 3.13 5.36 2.06
CA GLY A 22 2.20 5.58 0.97
C GLY A 22 0.79 5.08 1.26
N PRO A 23 0.21 5.37 2.45
CA PRO A 23 -1.10 4.82 2.80
C PRO A 23 -2.23 5.55 2.09
N TYR A 24 -3.29 4.80 1.81
CA TYR A 24 -4.51 5.33 1.22
C TYR A 24 -5.70 4.52 1.73
N PHE A 25 -6.79 5.18 2.10
CA PHE A 25 -7.98 4.46 2.53
C PHE A 25 -8.63 3.74 1.36
N PHE A 26 -9.14 2.53 1.64
CA PHE A 26 -10.09 1.88 0.74
C PHE A 26 -11.38 2.71 0.67
N PRO A 27 -12.17 2.54 -0.40
CA PRO A 27 -13.45 3.25 -0.50
C PRO A 27 -14.40 3.04 0.68
N ASP A 28 -14.28 1.91 1.39
CA ASP A 28 -15.09 1.61 2.56
C ASP A 28 -14.67 2.39 3.82
N ALA A 29 -13.55 3.11 3.77
CA ALA A 29 -12.97 3.86 4.86
C ALA A 29 -12.65 3.00 6.10
N LYS A 30 -12.56 1.69 5.94
CA LYS A 30 -12.27 0.74 7.03
C LYS A 30 -10.97 -0.03 6.83
N ARG A 31 -10.46 -0.03 5.62
CA ARG A 31 -9.20 -0.68 5.28
C ARG A 31 -8.25 0.34 4.70
N ILE A 32 -6.97 0.06 4.78
CA ILE A 32 -5.91 0.92 4.29
C ILE A 32 -5.02 0.08 3.40
N ILE A 33 -4.71 0.60 2.20
CA ILE A 33 -3.71 0.02 1.33
C ILE A 33 -2.41 0.81 1.51
N TYR A 34 -1.27 0.13 1.51
CA TYR A 34 0.03 0.75 1.74
C TYR A 34 1.14 -0.07 1.11
N ALA A 35 2.33 0.50 1.03
CA ALA A 35 3.52 -0.20 0.58
C ALA A 35 4.34 -0.65 1.77
N SER A 36 4.89 -1.87 1.71
CA SER A 36 5.71 -2.42 2.79
C SER A 36 6.76 -3.40 2.25
N ASN A 37 7.91 -3.41 2.91
CA ASN A 37 8.94 -4.41 2.65
C ASN A 37 8.95 -5.53 3.70
N VAL A 38 7.85 -5.75 4.39
CA VAL A 38 7.77 -6.74 5.48
C VAL A 38 8.12 -8.16 4.99
N ALA A 39 7.86 -8.48 3.73
CA ALA A 39 8.22 -9.76 3.14
C ALA A 39 9.71 -9.87 2.77
N ASP A 40 10.44 -8.77 2.82
CA ASP A 40 11.88 -8.69 2.54
C ASP A 40 12.51 -7.73 3.55
N PRO A 41 12.56 -8.08 4.85
CA PRO A 41 12.97 -7.16 5.91
C PRO A 41 14.34 -6.55 5.65
N GLY A 42 14.43 -5.22 5.73
CA GLY A 42 15.65 -4.48 5.46
C GLY A 42 16.01 -4.37 3.98
N GLY A 43 15.25 -4.98 3.10
CA GLY A 43 15.48 -4.97 1.66
C GLY A 43 14.72 -3.87 0.93
N ARG A 44 14.79 -3.95 -0.40
CA ARG A 44 14.16 -2.97 -1.29
C ARG A 44 12.93 -3.50 -2.00
N ASN A 45 12.53 -4.72 -1.68
CA ASN A 45 11.35 -5.32 -2.28
C ASN A 45 10.11 -4.84 -1.52
N PHE A 46 9.46 -3.81 -2.06
CA PHE A 46 8.21 -3.28 -1.53
C PHE A 46 7.05 -3.78 -2.38
N ASP A 47 6.01 -4.23 -1.71
CA ASP A 47 4.76 -4.64 -2.34
C ASP A 47 3.59 -3.89 -1.71
N LEU A 48 2.44 -4.01 -2.35
CA LEU A 48 1.20 -3.45 -1.81
C LEU A 48 0.58 -4.44 -0.83
N TRP A 49 0.15 -3.90 0.29
CA TRP A 49 -0.48 -4.62 1.39
C TRP A 49 -1.76 -3.90 1.78
N MET A 50 -2.68 -4.59 2.40
CA MET A 50 -3.82 -3.97 3.05
C MET A 50 -3.90 -4.40 4.51
N ILE A 51 -4.55 -3.56 5.31
CA ILE A 51 -4.75 -3.79 6.73
C ILE A 51 -6.05 -3.09 7.15
N GLY A 52 -6.73 -3.64 8.17
CA GLY A 52 -7.86 -2.94 8.77
C GLY A 52 -7.43 -1.67 9.50
N ASP A 53 -8.31 -0.71 9.62
CA ASP A 53 -8.02 0.54 10.35
C ASP A 53 -7.84 0.33 11.85
N ASP A 54 -8.14 -0.86 12.34
CA ASP A 54 -7.89 -1.29 13.71
C ASP A 54 -6.53 -2.01 13.87
N GLY A 55 -5.76 -2.13 12.80
CA GLY A 55 -4.45 -2.79 12.82
C GLY A 55 -4.49 -4.29 12.67
N THR A 56 -5.62 -4.88 12.31
CA THR A 56 -5.76 -6.33 12.12
C THR A 56 -5.94 -6.71 10.66
N GLY A 57 -5.70 -7.98 10.35
CA GLY A 57 -6.00 -8.54 9.03
C GLY A 57 -5.05 -8.10 7.93
N ALA A 58 -3.77 -7.88 8.22
CA ALA A 58 -2.79 -7.51 7.20
C ALA A 58 -2.69 -8.60 6.13
N GLU A 59 -2.74 -8.21 4.85
CA GLU A 59 -2.72 -9.12 3.72
C GLU A 59 -1.91 -8.52 2.58
N GLN A 60 -1.03 -9.32 1.99
CA GLN A 60 -0.22 -8.91 0.84
C GLN A 60 -1.05 -8.99 -0.44
N LEU A 61 -1.00 -7.93 -1.24
CA LEU A 61 -1.81 -7.81 -2.46
C LEU A 61 -1.00 -8.01 -3.73
N THR A 62 0.25 -7.57 -3.75
CA THR A 62 1.12 -7.74 -4.93
C THR A 62 2.40 -8.44 -4.54
N PHE A 63 3.03 -9.08 -5.53
CA PHE A 63 4.18 -9.97 -5.32
C PHE A 63 5.26 -9.71 -6.38
N ASN A 64 5.57 -8.41 -6.58
CA ASN A 64 6.65 -8.01 -7.47
C ASN A 64 8.00 -8.24 -6.79
N ASP A 65 9.02 -8.60 -7.54
CA ASP A 65 10.35 -8.90 -6.97
C ASP A 65 11.08 -7.67 -6.45
N THR A 66 10.66 -6.46 -6.81
CA THR A 66 11.40 -5.25 -6.46
C THR A 66 10.53 -4.17 -5.86
N PHE A 67 9.72 -3.44 -6.63
CA PHE A 67 9.03 -2.29 -6.08
C PHE A 67 7.63 -2.10 -6.63
N ASP A 68 6.64 -2.09 -5.73
CA ASP A 68 5.30 -1.55 -5.94
C ASP A 68 5.03 -0.57 -4.80
N GLY A 69 4.46 0.59 -5.12
CA GLY A 69 4.17 1.57 -4.08
C GLY A 69 3.18 2.65 -4.53
N PHE A 70 2.91 3.58 -3.62
CA PHE A 70 2.04 4.73 -3.84
C PHE A 70 0.66 4.37 -4.39
N PRO A 71 -0.05 3.45 -3.75
CA PRO A 71 -1.37 3.04 -4.23
C PRO A 71 -2.43 4.11 -3.96
N MET A 72 -3.35 4.26 -4.90
CA MET A 72 -4.50 5.16 -4.75
C MET A 72 -5.71 4.56 -5.46
N PHE A 73 -6.85 4.56 -4.80
CA PHE A 73 -8.10 4.15 -5.44
C PHE A 73 -8.70 5.30 -6.24
N SER A 74 -9.40 4.96 -7.32
CA SER A 74 -10.25 5.92 -8.02
C SER A 74 -11.43 6.31 -7.12
N PRO A 75 -12.06 7.48 -7.36
CA PRO A 75 -13.19 7.91 -6.53
C PRO A 75 -14.35 6.92 -6.47
N ASP A 76 -14.57 6.15 -7.54
CA ASP A 76 -15.62 5.13 -7.57
C ASP A 76 -15.20 3.80 -6.95
N GLY A 77 -13.93 3.66 -6.55
CA GLY A 77 -13.41 2.47 -5.93
C GLY A 77 -13.23 1.28 -6.86
N LYS A 78 -13.37 1.46 -8.16
CA LYS A 78 -13.30 0.36 -9.14
C LYS A 78 -11.93 0.16 -9.75
N SER A 79 -11.03 1.12 -9.57
CA SER A 79 -9.68 1.07 -10.12
C SER A 79 -8.65 1.40 -9.06
N LEU A 80 -7.49 0.78 -9.17
CA LEU A 80 -6.33 1.06 -8.34
C LEU A 80 -5.20 1.53 -9.23
N VAL A 81 -4.61 2.67 -8.90
CA VAL A 81 -3.40 3.18 -9.55
C VAL A 81 -2.24 3.03 -8.60
N PHE A 82 -1.11 2.59 -9.09
CA PHE A 82 0.10 2.45 -8.27
C PHE A 82 1.35 2.61 -9.13
N ALA A 83 2.47 2.87 -8.46
CA ALA A 83 3.78 2.94 -9.11
C ALA A 83 4.46 1.58 -9.03
N SER A 84 5.14 1.18 -10.08
CA SER A 84 5.84 -0.09 -10.11
C SER A 84 7.03 -0.04 -11.07
N ASN A 85 8.07 -0.78 -10.74
CA ASN A 85 9.21 -0.94 -11.65
C ASN A 85 9.11 -2.24 -12.47
N ARG A 86 7.97 -2.94 -12.42
CA ARG A 86 7.78 -4.14 -13.24
C ARG A 86 7.90 -3.77 -14.72
N ASN A 87 8.42 -4.68 -15.52
CA ASN A 87 8.61 -4.50 -16.96
C ASN A 87 9.50 -3.30 -17.32
N GLY A 88 10.22 -2.74 -16.37
CA GLY A 88 11.18 -1.67 -16.63
C GLY A 88 12.37 -2.18 -17.41
N LYS A 89 12.87 -1.38 -18.36
CA LYS A 89 14.02 -1.73 -19.19
C LYS A 89 15.27 -0.95 -18.83
N ALA A 90 15.11 0.21 -18.20
CA ALA A 90 16.22 1.05 -17.77
C ALA A 90 16.35 1.00 -16.26
N LYS A 91 17.59 1.17 -15.76
CA LYS A 91 17.84 1.23 -14.33
C LYS A 91 17.09 2.42 -13.72
N GLY A 92 16.34 2.15 -12.65
CA GLY A 92 15.54 3.16 -11.96
C GLY A 92 14.22 3.50 -12.64
N GLU A 93 13.89 2.83 -13.72
CA GLU A 93 12.61 3.07 -14.39
C GLU A 93 11.46 2.62 -13.51
N THR A 94 10.51 3.53 -13.27
CA THR A 94 9.29 3.26 -12.52
C THR A 94 8.13 3.91 -13.25
N ASN A 95 7.06 3.18 -13.44
CA ASN A 95 5.91 3.64 -14.21
C ASN A 95 4.62 3.50 -13.41
N LEU A 96 3.57 4.16 -13.90
CA LEU A 96 2.25 4.05 -13.31
C LEU A 96 1.46 2.93 -13.97
N PHE A 97 0.78 2.17 -13.15
CA PHE A 97 -0.08 1.08 -13.59
C PHE A 97 -1.47 1.29 -13.05
N ILE A 98 -2.46 0.86 -13.80
CA ILE A 98 -3.84 0.87 -13.37
C ILE A 98 -4.38 -0.55 -13.43
N ALA A 99 -5.09 -0.95 -12.40
CA ALA A 99 -5.71 -2.27 -12.30
C ALA A 99 -7.16 -2.13 -11.90
N ASP A 100 -7.99 -3.04 -12.40
CA ASP A 100 -9.36 -3.14 -11.93
C ASP A 100 -9.36 -3.71 -10.51
N TRP A 101 -10.18 -3.13 -9.64
CA TRP A 101 -10.35 -3.65 -8.29
C TRP A 101 -11.62 -4.47 -8.21
N VAL A 102 -11.47 -5.72 -7.79
CA VAL A 102 -12.58 -6.67 -7.63
C VAL A 102 -12.54 -7.21 -6.20
N GLU A 103 -13.67 -7.11 -5.51
CA GLU A 103 -13.79 -7.64 -4.15
C GLU A 103 -13.97 -9.16 -4.12
#